data_94798b6bb92658343e49433601aee551
#
_entry.id   94798b6bb92658343e49433601aee551
#
_cell.length_a   1.000
_cell.length_b   1.000
_cell.length_c   1.000
_cell.angle_alpha   90.00
_cell.angle_beta   90.00
_cell.angle_gamma   90.00
#
_symmetry.space_group_name_H-M   'P 1'
#
loop_
_entity.id
_entity.type
_entity.pdbx_description
1 polymer ?
#
loop_
_entity_poly.entity_id
_entity_poly.type
_entity_poly.pdbx_seq_one_letter_code
_entity_poly.pdbx_strand_id
1 'polypeptide(L)'
;MLFMTTLDIIPGKAEDMFNLVKKVKPSEGIKVRQFLQLFGKPDFVIVYDAPSENDAMNFVLKFASCATPKTSLCNPVEGYAK
;
A
#
# COMPACT_ATOMS: atom_id res chain seq x y z
N MET A 1 -2.34 -12.46 -6.64
CA MET A 1 -1.02 -12.33 -5.99
C MET A 1 -1.14 -11.39 -4.79
N LEU A 2 -0.54 -11.75 -3.71
CA LEU A 2 -0.59 -10.96 -2.48
C LEU A 2 0.63 -10.02 -2.39
N PHE A 3 0.38 -8.76 -2.10
CA PHE A 3 1.42 -7.74 -1.99
C PHE A 3 1.30 -6.98 -0.68
N MET A 4 2.43 -6.46 -0.24
CA MET A 4 2.49 -5.49 0.84
C MET A 4 3.24 -4.26 0.34
N THR A 5 2.64 -3.09 0.51
CA THR A 5 3.27 -1.82 0.19
C THR A 5 3.40 -1.00 1.45
N THR A 6 4.60 -0.49 1.70
CA THR A 6 4.81 0.50 2.75
C THR A 6 4.89 1.88 2.10
N LEU A 7 4.36 2.88 2.80
CA LEU A 7 4.36 4.25 2.31
C LEU A 7 5.00 5.14 3.37
N ASP A 8 6.05 5.87 2.97
CA ASP A 8 6.66 6.89 3.80
C ASP A 8 6.28 8.26 3.24
N ILE A 9 5.64 9.09 4.06
CA ILE A 9 5.19 10.42 3.63
C ILE A 9 6.41 11.27 3.28
N ILE A 10 6.35 11.92 2.11
CA ILE A 10 7.36 12.89 1.71
C ILE A 10 7.25 14.10 2.62
N PRO A 11 8.37 14.62 3.17
CA PRO A 11 8.33 15.79 4.04
C PRO A 11 7.54 16.95 3.43
N GLY A 12 6.62 17.52 4.22
CA GLY A 12 5.75 18.62 3.77
C GLY A 12 4.48 18.16 3.06
N LYS A 13 4.28 16.86 2.88
CA LYS A 13 3.13 16.32 2.13
C LYS A 13 2.11 15.58 3.00
N ALA A 14 2.21 15.71 4.33
CA ALA A 14 1.34 14.94 5.23
C ALA A 14 -0.15 15.23 5.00
N GLU A 15 -0.53 16.51 4.93
CA GLU A 15 -1.92 16.88 4.71
C GLU A 15 -2.43 16.37 3.36
N ASP A 16 -1.61 16.56 2.32
CA ASP A 16 -1.96 16.07 0.98
C ASP A 16 -2.11 14.55 0.98
N MET A 17 -1.25 13.84 1.69
CA MET A 17 -1.33 12.39 1.77
C MET A 17 -2.61 11.93 2.46
N PHE A 18 -2.99 12.55 3.58
CA PHE A 18 -4.23 12.18 4.25
C PHE A 18 -5.46 12.44 3.39
N ASN A 19 -5.46 13.53 2.63
CA ASN A 19 -6.54 13.81 1.69
C ASN A 19 -6.56 12.79 0.55
N LEU A 20 -5.39 12.42 0.06
CA LEU A 20 -5.26 11.46 -1.03
C LEU A 20 -5.78 10.07 -0.62
N VAL A 21 -5.44 9.62 0.59
CA VAL A 21 -5.89 8.33 1.11
C VAL A 21 -7.41 8.23 1.12
N LYS A 22 -8.10 9.34 1.42
CA LYS A 22 -9.56 9.35 1.43
C LYS A 22 -10.18 9.28 0.04
N LYS A 23 -9.44 9.67 -0.99
CA LYS A 23 -9.95 9.79 -2.36
C LYS A 23 -9.57 8.64 -3.26
N VAL A 24 -8.40 8.05 -3.06
CA VAL A 24 -7.91 6.99 -3.92
C VAL A 24 -8.75 5.74 -3.74
N LYS A 25 -9.26 5.24 -4.87
CA LYS A 25 -9.95 3.97 -4.89
C LYS A 25 -9.11 2.95 -5.62
N PRO A 26 -9.15 1.68 -5.19
CA PRO A 26 -8.44 0.63 -5.89
C PRO A 26 -8.94 0.51 -7.33
N SER A 27 -8.02 0.23 -8.24
CA SER A 27 -8.38 -0.11 -9.61
C SER A 27 -9.07 -1.47 -9.64
N GLU A 28 -9.76 -1.75 -10.75
CA GLU A 28 -10.37 -3.04 -10.95
C GLU A 28 -9.33 -4.16 -10.79
N GLY A 29 -9.70 -5.22 -10.09
CA GLY A 29 -8.81 -6.35 -9.81
C GLY A 29 -7.97 -6.21 -8.57
N ILE A 30 -7.86 -5.01 -8.01
CA ILE A 30 -7.16 -4.80 -6.75
C ILE A 30 -8.14 -5.02 -5.59
N LYS A 31 -7.75 -5.89 -4.66
CA LYS A 31 -8.54 -6.13 -3.45
C LYS A 31 -7.72 -5.77 -2.24
N VAL A 32 -8.02 -4.64 -1.62
CA VAL A 32 -7.33 -4.20 -0.41
C VAL A 32 -7.84 -5.00 0.77
N ARG A 33 -6.92 -5.68 1.46
CA ARG A 33 -7.25 -6.45 2.66
C ARG A 33 -7.14 -5.62 3.90
N GLN A 34 -6.07 -4.83 4.00
CA GLN A 34 -5.85 -3.92 5.12
C GLN A 34 -5.10 -2.70 4.64
N PHE A 35 -5.45 -1.56 5.20
CA PHE A 35 -4.76 -0.30 4.96
C PHE A 35 -4.56 0.33 6.34
N LEU A 36 -3.34 0.29 6.85
CA LEU A 36 -3.04 0.65 8.22
C LEU A 36 -2.17 1.90 8.29
N GLN A 37 -2.52 2.80 9.20
CA GLN A 37 -1.65 3.89 9.59
C GLN A 37 -0.84 3.45 10.80
N LEU A 38 0.46 3.72 10.78
CA LEU A 38 1.36 3.32 11.85
C LEU A 38 1.86 4.52 12.64
N PHE A 39 2.24 4.29 13.87
CA PHE A 39 3.03 5.24 14.64
C PHE A 39 4.50 4.94 14.39
N GLY A 40 5.22 5.89 13.80
CA GLY A 40 6.61 5.71 13.42
C GLY A 40 6.75 5.43 11.94
N LYS A 41 7.78 4.68 11.56
CA LYS A 41 8.07 4.38 10.16
C LYS A 41 7.88 2.88 9.88
N PRO A 42 7.34 2.53 8.72
CA PRO A 42 6.74 3.41 7.71
C PRO A 42 5.47 4.08 8.21
N ASP A 43 4.98 5.07 7.48
CA ASP A 43 3.77 5.80 7.91
C ASP A 43 2.50 5.01 7.64
N PHE A 44 2.46 4.26 6.54
CA PHE A 44 1.32 3.42 6.17
C PHE A 44 1.77 2.06 5.65
N VAL A 45 0.90 1.08 5.81
CA VAL A 45 1.08 -0.25 5.22
C VAL A 45 -0.23 -0.66 4.55
N ILE A 46 -0.12 -1.16 3.34
CA ILE A 46 -1.27 -1.70 2.59
C ILE A 46 -0.99 -3.17 2.29
N VAL A 47 -1.94 -4.04 2.64
CA VAL A 47 -1.90 -5.45 2.25
C VAL A 47 -3.05 -5.69 1.28
N TYR A 48 -2.74 -6.20 0.09
CA TYR A 48 -3.73 -6.29 -0.98
C TYR A 48 -3.40 -7.38 -1.98
N ASP A 49 -4.44 -7.83 -2.69
CA ASP A 49 -4.28 -8.73 -3.83
C ASP A 49 -4.30 -7.93 -5.12
N ALA A 50 -3.48 -8.33 -6.07
CA ALA A 50 -3.47 -7.78 -7.42
C ALA A 50 -3.28 -8.91 -8.43
N PRO A 51 -3.83 -8.77 -9.65
CA PRO A 51 -3.69 -9.81 -10.68
C PRO A 51 -2.25 -9.99 -11.15
N SER A 52 -1.45 -8.92 -11.11
CA SER A 52 -0.08 -8.93 -11.58
C SER A 52 0.76 -7.89 -10.85
N GLU A 53 2.08 -7.97 -11.01
CA GLU A 53 2.99 -6.96 -10.49
C GLU A 53 2.75 -5.59 -11.11
N ASN A 54 2.40 -5.58 -12.40
CA ASN A 54 2.07 -4.33 -13.10
C ASN A 54 0.85 -3.65 -12.48
N ASP A 55 -0.19 -4.43 -12.19
CA ASP A 55 -1.39 -3.89 -11.56
C ASP A 55 -1.09 -3.34 -10.16
N ALA A 56 -0.24 -4.04 -9.40
CA ALA A 56 0.20 -3.58 -8.09
C ALA A 56 0.95 -2.26 -8.21
N MET A 57 1.88 -2.15 -9.17
CA MET A 57 2.63 -0.93 -9.40
C MET A 57 1.72 0.23 -9.76
N ASN A 58 0.77 0.02 -10.67
CA ASN A 58 -0.16 1.07 -11.08
C ASN A 58 -1.01 1.56 -9.91
N PHE A 59 -1.37 0.65 -9.02
CA PHE A 59 -2.12 1.03 -7.82
C PHE A 59 -1.27 1.93 -6.90
N VAL A 60 -0.04 1.52 -6.58
CA VAL A 60 0.77 2.28 -5.63
C VAL A 60 1.28 3.60 -6.20
N LEU A 61 1.39 3.71 -7.51
CA LEU A 61 1.77 4.98 -8.14
C LEU A 61 0.76 6.09 -7.87
N LYS A 62 -0.46 5.75 -7.51
CA LYS A 62 -1.48 6.73 -7.12
C LYS A 62 -1.07 7.52 -5.87
N PHE A 63 -0.17 6.98 -5.06
CA PHE A 63 0.31 7.62 -3.84
C PHE A 63 1.67 8.31 -4.01
N ALA A 64 2.32 8.15 -5.17
CA ALA A 64 3.71 8.56 -5.36
C ALA A 64 3.93 10.07 -5.30
N SER A 65 2.89 10.87 -5.49
CA SER A 65 3.00 12.34 -5.36
C SER A 65 3.21 12.78 -3.91
N CYS A 66 2.78 11.98 -2.95
CA CYS A 66 2.80 12.35 -1.53
C CYS A 66 3.62 11.41 -0.66
N ALA A 67 3.99 10.24 -1.17
CA ALA A 67 4.67 9.23 -0.39
C ALA A 67 5.63 8.41 -1.24
N THR A 68 6.63 7.82 -0.60
CA THR A 68 7.56 6.91 -1.24
C THR A 68 7.10 5.48 -0.98
N PRO A 69 6.65 4.75 -2.02
CA PRO A 69 6.18 3.39 -1.84
C PRO A 69 7.32 2.37 -1.94
N LYS A 70 7.20 1.31 -1.15
CA LYS A 70 8.04 0.11 -1.28
C LYS A 70 7.10 -1.09 -1.29
N THR A 71 7.15 -1.87 -2.35
CA THR A 71 6.24 -2.99 -2.56
C THR A 71 6.98 -4.30 -2.57
N SER A 72 6.42 -5.29 -1.88
CA SER A 72 6.96 -6.64 -1.83
C SER A 72 5.87 -7.64 -2.15
N LEU A 73 6.22 -8.66 -2.92
CA LEU A 73 5.36 -9.82 -3.12
C LEU A 73 5.40 -10.66 -1.84
N CYS A 74 4.23 -11.10 -1.38
CA CYS A 74 4.11 -11.84 -0.14
C CYS A 74 3.67 -13.27 -0.38
N ASN A 75 4.22 -14.19 0.41
CA ASN A 75 3.75 -15.56 0.47
C ASN A 75 3.36 -15.86 1.92
N PRO A 76 2.14 -16.32 2.17
CA PRO A 76 1.77 -16.73 3.52
C PRO A 76 2.68 -17.83 4.02
N VAL A 77 3.04 -17.78 5.30
CA VAL A 77 3.83 -18.82 5.94
C VAL A 77 2.87 -19.93 6.38
N GLU A 78 2.98 -21.09 5.74
CA GLU A 78 2.12 -22.21 6.04
C GLU A 78 2.45 -22.83 7.39
N GLY A 79 1.41 -23.20 8.13
CA GLY A 79 1.56 -23.91 9.39
C GLY A 79 2.12 -23.09 10.53
N TYR A 80 2.30 -21.77 10.33
CA TYR A 80 2.84 -20.94 11.38
C TYR A 80 1.83 -20.69 12.49
N ALA A 81 2.23 -20.95 13.71
CA ALA A 81 1.52 -20.56 14.93
C ALA A 81 0.03 -20.99 14.98
N LYS A 82 -0.28 -22.13 14.42
CA LYS A 82 -1.67 -22.62 14.45
C LYS A 82 -1.96 -23.64 15.55
#